data_bc4f7950d9301cf6ad5c07ceae39ffc6
#
_entry.id   bc4f7950d9301cf6ad5c07ceae39ffc6
#
_cell.length_a   1.000
_cell.length_b   1.000
_cell.length_c   1.000
_cell.angle_alpha   90.00
_cell.angle_beta   90.00
_cell.angle_gamma   90.00
#
_symmetry.space_group_name_H-M   'P 1'
#
loop_
_entity.id
_entity.type
_entity.pdbx_description
1 polymer ?
#
loop_
_entity_poly.entity_id
_entity_poly.type
_entity_poly.pdbx_seq_one_letter_code
_entity_poly.pdbx_strand_id
1 'polypeptide(L)'
;MEKMTSLLRLRMSAKDAHYGGNLVDGAHMVHLFGDVATELLILCDGDEGLFCAYDNIEFLAPVYAGDYIEAYGEMEKVGNTSRVMKFEARKVIRSRPDISASAAEILEEPIVVCRAHGTCVTPKDCQRIERK
;
A
#
# COMPACT_ATOMS: atom_id res chain seq x y z
N MET A 1 -18.24 -0.20 -15.51
CA MET A 1 -17.38 0.84 -14.94
C MET A 1 -16.01 0.25 -14.60
N GLU A 2 -14.98 0.90 -15.04
CA GLU A 2 -13.64 0.44 -14.73
C GLU A 2 -13.33 0.61 -13.25
N LYS A 3 -12.66 -0.38 -12.69
CA LYS A 3 -12.24 -0.34 -11.30
C LYS A 3 -11.05 0.63 -11.17
N MET A 4 -11.12 1.52 -10.20
CA MET A 4 -10.00 2.40 -9.89
C MET A 4 -8.97 1.64 -9.06
N THR A 5 -7.74 1.63 -9.51
CA THR A 5 -6.63 0.95 -8.85
C THR A 5 -5.41 1.86 -8.78
N SER A 6 -4.52 1.55 -7.84
CA SER A 6 -3.25 2.23 -7.69
C SER A 6 -2.18 1.21 -7.31
N LEU A 7 -0.97 1.42 -7.81
CA LEU A 7 0.16 0.54 -7.52
C LEU A 7 1.41 1.38 -7.32
N LEU A 8 2.08 1.15 -6.18
CA LEU A 8 3.40 1.69 -5.91
C LEU A 8 4.39 0.54 -5.83
N ARG A 9 5.55 0.71 -6.44
CA ARG A 9 6.61 -0.27 -6.35
C ARG A 9 7.86 0.40 -5.79
N LEU A 10 8.38 -0.15 -4.69
CA LEU A 10 9.47 0.46 -3.93
C LEU A 10 10.45 -0.57 -3.46
N ARG A 11 11.72 -0.16 -3.39
CA ARG A 11 12.75 -0.95 -2.73
C ARG A 11 12.86 -0.47 -1.28
N MET A 12 12.84 -1.41 -0.34
CA MET A 12 13.01 -1.08 1.07
C MET A 12 14.47 -0.74 1.33
N SER A 13 14.70 0.45 1.89
CA SER A 13 16.06 0.90 2.21
C SER A 13 16.47 0.45 3.61
N ALA A 14 17.75 0.60 3.92
CA ALA A 14 18.24 0.35 5.28
C ALA A 14 17.58 1.29 6.29
N LYS A 15 17.18 2.48 5.86
CA LYS A 15 16.46 3.46 6.71
C LYS A 15 15.07 2.97 7.07
N ASP A 16 14.44 2.17 6.21
CA ASP A 16 13.09 1.64 6.45
C ASP A 16 13.12 0.50 7.46
N ALA A 17 14.29 -0.12 7.64
CA ALA A 17 14.45 -1.21 8.60
C ALA A 17 14.58 -0.65 10.02
N HIS A 18 13.44 -0.45 10.66
CA HIS A 18 13.36 0.17 11.99
C HIS A 18 13.76 -0.78 13.11
N TYR A 19 13.58 -2.08 12.91
CA TYR A 19 13.87 -3.10 13.93
C TYR A 19 15.19 -3.83 13.65
N GLY A 20 15.68 -4.54 14.65
CA GLY A 20 16.89 -5.34 14.52
C GLY A 20 16.79 -6.39 13.43
N GLY A 21 17.94 -6.83 12.90
CA GLY A 21 17.98 -7.83 11.84
C GLY A 21 17.52 -7.33 10.49
N ASN A 22 17.60 -6.01 10.26
CA ASN A 22 17.16 -5.37 9.03
C ASN A 22 15.67 -5.53 8.75
N LEU A 23 14.88 -5.73 9.80
CA LEU A 23 13.44 -5.91 9.70
C LEU A 23 12.73 -4.57 9.55
N VAL A 24 11.91 -4.46 8.50
CA VAL A 24 11.05 -3.30 8.26
C VAL A 24 9.78 -3.47 9.09
N ASP A 25 9.39 -2.41 9.81
CA ASP A 25 8.19 -2.47 10.63
C ASP A 25 6.92 -2.54 9.79
N GLY A 26 5.89 -3.22 10.33
CA GLY A 26 4.61 -3.35 9.65
C GLY A 26 3.94 -2.01 9.39
N ALA A 27 4.15 -1.02 10.27
CA ALA A 27 3.60 0.32 10.10
C ALA A 27 4.06 0.97 8.80
N HIS A 28 5.23 0.60 8.29
CA HIS A 28 5.72 1.11 7.01
C HIS A 28 4.82 0.69 5.84
N MET A 29 4.29 -0.53 5.90
CA MET A 29 3.34 -1.00 4.87
C MET A 29 2.05 -0.17 4.91
N VAL A 30 1.58 0.15 6.11
CA VAL A 30 0.40 1.00 6.29
C VAL A 30 0.66 2.42 5.76
N HIS A 31 1.88 2.91 5.94
CA HIS A 31 2.29 4.20 5.38
C HIS A 31 2.19 4.18 3.85
N LEU A 32 2.63 3.11 3.20
CA LEU A 32 2.51 2.96 1.75
C LEU A 32 1.05 2.92 1.31
N PHE A 33 0.18 2.27 2.09
CA PHE A 33 -1.25 2.25 1.79
C PHE A 33 -1.85 3.65 1.84
N GLY A 34 -1.31 4.52 2.70
CA GLY A 34 -1.73 5.92 2.73
C GLY A 34 -1.49 6.62 1.39
N ASP A 35 -0.31 6.39 0.80
CA ASP A 35 0.01 6.97 -0.51
C ASP A 35 -0.84 6.36 -1.63
N VAL A 36 -1.09 5.06 -1.57
CA VAL A 36 -1.98 4.37 -2.51
C VAL A 36 -3.39 4.94 -2.41
N ALA A 37 -3.90 5.11 -1.19
CA ALA A 37 -5.22 5.68 -0.95
C ALA A 37 -5.31 7.11 -1.48
N THR A 38 -4.26 7.89 -1.29
CA THR A 38 -4.22 9.28 -1.77
C THR A 38 -4.35 9.33 -3.29
N GLU A 39 -3.63 8.47 -4.00
CA GLU A 39 -3.76 8.42 -5.45
C GLU A 39 -5.17 8.03 -5.88
N LEU A 40 -5.77 7.05 -5.21
CA LEU A 40 -7.15 6.64 -5.50
C LEU A 40 -8.13 7.80 -5.27
N LEU A 41 -7.92 8.58 -4.21
CA LEU A 41 -8.75 9.75 -3.93
C LEU A 41 -8.59 10.82 -5.02
N ILE A 42 -7.37 11.05 -5.46
CA ILE A 42 -7.10 12.02 -6.54
C ILE A 42 -7.76 11.56 -7.84
N LEU A 43 -7.64 10.26 -8.16
CA LEU A 43 -8.30 9.70 -9.35
C LEU A 43 -9.82 9.82 -9.27
N CYS A 44 -10.37 9.61 -8.09
CA CYS A 44 -11.82 9.64 -7.88
C CYS A 44 -12.38 11.06 -7.83
N ASP A 45 -11.71 11.95 -7.11
CA ASP A 45 -12.26 13.26 -6.73
C ASP A 45 -11.42 14.47 -7.13
N GLY A 46 -10.18 14.26 -7.59
CA GLY A 46 -9.27 15.37 -7.84
C GLY A 46 -8.80 16.07 -6.57
N ASP A 47 -8.83 15.36 -5.45
CA ASP A 47 -8.51 15.88 -4.14
C ASP A 47 -7.90 14.77 -3.30
N GLU A 48 -6.95 15.12 -2.43
CA GLU A 48 -6.25 14.14 -1.58
C GLU A 48 -7.18 13.52 -0.51
N GLY A 49 -8.25 14.20 -0.18
CA GLY A 49 -9.17 13.72 0.86
C GLY A 49 -8.48 13.45 2.18
N LEU A 50 -9.11 12.59 2.98
CA LEU A 50 -8.57 12.20 4.29
C LEU A 50 -8.81 10.72 4.53
N PHE A 51 -7.83 10.05 5.11
CA PHE A 51 -8.01 8.67 5.55
C PHE A 51 -8.64 8.69 6.94
N CYS A 52 -9.81 8.07 7.09
CA CYS A 52 -10.55 8.11 8.36
C CYS A 52 -10.24 6.94 9.28
N ALA A 53 -10.27 5.73 8.74
CA ALA A 53 -10.11 4.54 9.58
C ALA A 53 -9.77 3.30 8.76
N TYR A 54 -8.94 2.44 9.34
CA TYR A 54 -8.80 1.06 8.89
C TYR A 54 -9.70 0.22 9.78
N ASP A 55 -10.46 -0.68 9.18
CA ASP A 55 -11.26 -1.65 9.93
C ASP A 55 -10.60 -3.02 9.96
N ASN A 56 -9.57 -3.22 9.14
CA ASN A 56 -8.79 -4.44 9.17
C ASN A 56 -7.37 -4.18 8.68
N ILE A 57 -6.38 -4.71 9.40
CA ILE A 57 -4.98 -4.72 8.99
C ILE A 57 -4.41 -6.06 9.42
N GLU A 58 -3.82 -6.79 8.47
CA GLU A 58 -3.19 -8.08 8.73
C GLU A 58 -1.74 -8.06 8.30
N PHE A 59 -0.84 -8.40 9.20
CA PHE A 59 0.59 -8.53 8.90
C PHE A 59 0.88 -10.01 8.71
N LEU A 60 1.22 -10.39 7.47
CA LEU A 60 1.22 -11.80 7.07
C LEU A 60 2.61 -12.39 6.87
N ALA A 61 3.62 -11.55 6.57
CA ALA A 61 4.98 -12.01 6.36
C ALA A 61 5.96 -10.87 6.62
N PRO A 62 7.20 -11.17 7.02
CA PRO A 62 8.19 -10.14 7.32
C PRO A 62 8.74 -9.50 6.05
N VAL A 63 9.18 -8.25 6.18
CA VAL A 63 9.81 -7.47 5.11
C VAL A 63 11.16 -7.01 5.62
N TYR A 64 12.19 -7.09 4.78
CA TYR A 64 13.55 -6.74 5.14
C TYR A 64 14.11 -5.67 4.21
N ALA A 65 15.13 -4.96 4.69
CA ALA A 65 15.86 -4.01 3.84
C ALA A 65 16.35 -4.74 2.57
N GLY A 66 16.20 -4.09 1.43
CA GLY A 66 16.57 -4.67 0.13
C GLY A 66 15.43 -5.38 -0.58
N ASP A 67 14.35 -5.71 0.13
CA ASP A 67 13.18 -6.32 -0.50
C ASP A 67 12.47 -5.30 -1.39
N TYR A 68 11.89 -5.75 -2.49
CA TYR A 68 11.02 -4.91 -3.33
C TYR A 68 9.57 -5.24 -3.01
N ILE A 69 8.80 -4.21 -2.76
CA ILE A 69 7.40 -4.32 -2.37
C ILE A 69 6.53 -3.63 -3.40
N GLU A 70 5.44 -4.28 -3.78
CA GLU A 70 4.36 -3.66 -4.53
C GLU A 70 3.19 -3.43 -3.59
N ALA A 71 2.82 -2.17 -3.40
CA ALA A 71 1.66 -1.80 -2.60
C ALA A 71 0.52 -1.48 -3.55
N TYR A 72 -0.52 -2.28 -3.51
CA TYR A 72 -1.66 -2.22 -4.42
C TYR A 72 -2.92 -1.84 -3.65
N GLY A 73 -3.76 -1.03 -4.27
CA GLY A 73 -5.07 -0.73 -3.71
C GLY A 73 -6.12 -0.60 -4.79
N GLU A 74 -7.36 -0.80 -4.39
CA GLU A 74 -8.49 -0.59 -5.29
C GLU A 74 -9.67 0.03 -4.55
N MET A 75 -10.40 0.85 -5.27
CA MET A 75 -11.64 1.45 -4.77
C MET A 75 -12.71 0.38 -4.78
N GLU A 76 -13.25 0.08 -3.61
CA GLU A 76 -14.28 -0.93 -3.46
C GLU A 76 -15.68 -0.34 -3.53
N LYS A 77 -15.88 0.83 -2.91
CA LYS A 77 -17.18 1.47 -2.89
C LYS A 77 -17.05 2.99 -2.80
N VAL A 78 -17.86 3.70 -3.59
CA VAL A 78 -17.93 5.15 -3.56
C VAL A 78 -19.30 5.55 -3.02
N GLY A 79 -19.32 6.11 -1.81
CA GLY A 79 -20.53 6.65 -1.21
C GLY A 79 -20.67 8.13 -1.48
N ASN A 80 -21.53 8.80 -0.72
CA ASN A 80 -21.73 10.25 -0.86
C ASN A 80 -20.44 11.01 -0.60
N THR A 81 -19.78 10.74 0.52
CA THR A 81 -18.46 11.31 0.86
C THR A 81 -17.44 10.21 1.17
N SER A 82 -17.88 9.00 1.44
CA SER A 82 -17.01 7.90 1.82
C SER A 82 -16.41 7.19 0.60
N ARG A 83 -15.16 6.74 0.78
CA ARG A 83 -14.42 6.02 -0.24
C ARG A 83 -13.83 4.78 0.44
N VAL A 84 -14.43 3.62 0.20
CA VAL A 84 -14.01 2.37 0.81
C VAL A 84 -12.99 1.71 -0.09
N MET A 85 -11.87 1.31 0.48
CA MET A 85 -10.73 0.78 -0.27
C MET A 85 -10.19 -0.48 0.36
N LYS A 86 -9.61 -1.35 -0.47
CA LYS A 86 -8.86 -2.49 0.03
C LYS A 86 -7.44 -2.45 -0.52
N PHE A 87 -6.50 -2.95 0.28
CA PHE A 87 -5.07 -2.83 0.00
C PHE A 87 -4.36 -4.16 0.20
N GLU A 88 -3.30 -4.35 -0.60
CA GLU A 88 -2.46 -5.53 -0.46
C GLU A 88 -1.02 -5.13 -0.79
N ALA A 89 -0.08 -5.50 0.08
CA ALA A 89 1.35 -5.32 -0.17
C ALA A 89 1.96 -6.68 -0.43
N ARG A 90 2.77 -6.79 -1.50
CA ARG A 90 3.40 -8.04 -1.93
C ARG A 90 4.89 -7.84 -2.08
N LYS A 91 5.65 -8.82 -1.60
CA LYS A 91 7.09 -8.88 -1.83
C LYS A 91 7.30 -9.56 -3.18
N VAL A 92 7.99 -8.89 -4.09
CA VAL A 92 8.24 -9.40 -5.45
C VAL A 92 9.70 -9.73 -5.69
N ILE A 93 10.60 -9.11 -4.94
CA ILE A 93 12.04 -9.43 -4.94
C ILE A 93 12.46 -9.55 -3.48
N ARG A 94 13.19 -10.60 -3.17
CA ARG A 94 13.64 -10.87 -1.81
C ARG A 94 15.17 -10.73 -1.71
N SER A 95 15.62 -9.97 -0.71
CA SER A 95 17.03 -9.90 -0.36
C SER A 95 17.50 -11.26 0.17
N ARG A 96 18.68 -11.72 -0.24
CA ARG A 96 19.22 -13.02 0.16
C ARG A 96 20.60 -12.88 0.79
N PRO A 97 20.70 -12.22 1.97
CA PRO A 97 21.99 -12.02 2.63
C PRO A 97 22.62 -13.34 3.11
N ASP A 98 21.84 -14.42 3.17
CA ASP A 98 22.33 -15.76 3.46
C ASP A 98 23.23 -16.30 2.34
N ILE A 99 23.06 -15.82 1.11
CA ILE A 99 23.90 -16.23 -0.03
C ILE A 99 25.14 -15.34 -0.11
N SER A 100 24.93 -14.02 -0.11
CA SER A 100 26.01 -13.03 -0.08
C SER A 100 25.42 -11.68 0.28
N ALA A 101 26.28 -10.70 0.60
CA ALA A 101 25.84 -9.37 1.06
C ALA A 101 24.92 -8.65 0.06
N SER A 102 25.10 -8.92 -1.23
CA SER A 102 24.34 -8.23 -2.29
C SER A 102 23.40 -9.14 -3.07
N ALA A 103 23.21 -10.38 -2.64
CA ALA A 103 22.36 -11.32 -3.35
C ALA A 103 20.89 -10.98 -3.17
N ALA A 104 20.12 -11.18 -4.24
CA ALA A 104 18.68 -10.99 -4.23
C ALA A 104 18.05 -11.94 -5.24
N GLU A 105 16.77 -12.21 -5.07
CA GLU A 105 16.08 -13.17 -5.91
C GLU A 105 14.70 -12.65 -6.30
N ILE A 106 14.38 -12.77 -7.59
CA ILE A 106 13.04 -12.45 -8.10
C ILE A 106 12.15 -13.64 -7.74
N LEU A 107 11.07 -13.36 -7.04
CA LEU A 107 10.12 -14.39 -6.62
C LEU A 107 9.20 -14.73 -7.78
N GLU A 108 9.10 -16.03 -8.11
CA GLU A 108 8.13 -16.49 -9.11
C GLU A 108 6.72 -16.18 -8.66
N GLU A 109 6.44 -16.44 -7.40
CA GLU A 109 5.16 -16.09 -6.79
C GLU A 109 5.37 -15.06 -5.71
N PRO A 110 4.84 -13.84 -5.89
CA PRO A 110 4.94 -12.82 -4.86
C PRO A 110 4.37 -13.29 -3.53
N ILE A 111 4.97 -12.81 -2.45
CA ILE A 111 4.52 -13.14 -1.09
C ILE A 111 3.70 -11.96 -0.57
N VAL A 112 2.44 -12.23 -0.21
CA VAL A 112 1.60 -11.21 0.42
C VAL A 112 2.13 -10.95 1.82
N VAL A 113 2.53 -9.72 2.09
CA VAL A 113 3.13 -9.34 3.38
C VAL A 113 2.17 -8.59 4.28
N CYS A 114 1.18 -7.92 3.69
CA CYS A 114 0.20 -7.15 4.47
C CYS A 114 -1.07 -6.98 3.66
N ARG A 115 -2.22 -7.01 4.33
CA ARG A 115 -3.52 -6.67 3.75
C ARG A 115 -4.21 -5.69 4.66
N ALA A 116 -5.02 -4.82 4.07
CA ALA A 116 -5.78 -3.86 4.85
C ALA A 116 -7.07 -3.50 4.13
N HIS A 117 -7.99 -2.97 4.90
CA HIS A 117 -9.27 -2.47 4.43
C HIS A 117 -9.58 -1.21 5.23
N GLY A 118 -10.04 -0.16 4.55
CA GLY A 118 -10.28 1.09 5.24
C GLY A 118 -11.19 2.02 4.49
N THR A 119 -11.51 3.13 5.13
CA THR A 119 -12.42 4.13 4.59
C THR A 119 -11.79 5.51 4.64
N CYS A 120 -11.81 6.17 3.49
CA CYS A 120 -11.40 7.56 3.34
C CYS A 120 -12.65 8.42 3.13
N VAL A 121 -12.48 9.73 3.23
CA VAL A 121 -13.56 10.69 3.02
C VAL A 121 -13.05 11.84 2.15
N THR A 122 -13.86 12.23 1.17
CA THR A 122 -13.67 13.49 0.46
C THR A 122 -14.92 14.33 0.69
N PRO A 123 -14.81 15.45 1.42
CA PRO A 123 -15.97 16.32 1.64
C PRO A 123 -16.58 16.76 0.31
N LYS A 124 -17.89 17.02 0.31
CA LYS A 124 -18.63 17.37 -0.90
C LYS A 124 -18.03 18.55 -1.66
N ASP A 125 -17.62 19.58 -0.94
CA ASP A 125 -17.04 20.79 -1.54
C ASP A 125 -15.62 20.57 -2.09
N CYS A 126 -15.01 19.43 -1.78
CA CYS A 126 -13.68 19.07 -2.30
C CYS A 126 -13.75 18.10 -3.49
N GLN A 127 -14.92 17.60 -3.81
CA GLN A 127 -15.10 16.69 -4.93
C GLN A 127 -15.10 17.49 -6.24
N ARG A 128 -14.01 17.42 -7.00
CA ARG A 128 -13.84 18.24 -8.19
C ARG A 128 -14.08 17.49 -9.50
N ILE A 129 -14.19 16.17 -9.45
CA ILE A 129 -14.42 15.36 -10.63
C ILE A 129 -15.87 14.91 -10.65
N GLU A 130 -16.56 15.21 -11.74
CA GLU A 130 -17.93 14.81 -11.92
C GLU A 130 -17.98 13.33 -12.31
N ARG A 131 -18.80 12.56 -11.61
CA ARG A 131 -19.01 11.14 -11.91
C ARG A 131 -20.41 10.94 -12.47
N LYS A 132 -20.47 10.19 -13.53
CA LYS A 132 -21.74 9.86 -14.16
C LYS A 132 -22.24 8.49 -13.76
#